data_d8ed719684f06fa63fec04b123d577f7
#
_entry.id   d8ed719684f06fa63fec04b123d577f7
#
_cell.length_a   1.000
_cell.length_b   1.000
_cell.length_c   1.000
_cell.angle_alpha   90.00
_cell.angle_beta   90.00
_cell.angle_gamma   90.00
#
_symmetry.space_group_name_H-M   'P 1'
#
loop_
_entity.id
_entity.type
_entity.pdbx_description
1 polymer ?
#
loop_
_entity_poly.entity_id
_entity_poly.type
_entity_poly.pdbx_seq_one_letter_code
_entity_poly.pdbx_strand_id
1 'polypeptide(L)'
;MSFRLTREARILKAHEYTHVFKGGKRAKGKYWQIIAKPIQESRPRLGLAISKKVARLAVDRNRFKRVARETFRVAQAQLDNWGFVVMARNAKPAKSPELSAELLNLFKQVTKN
;
A
#
# COMPACT_ATOMS: atom_id res chain seq x y z
N MET A 1 16.46 15.41 -5.94
CA MET A 1 15.04 15.55 -5.56
C MET A 1 14.67 14.47 -4.55
N SER A 2 14.11 14.84 -3.43
CA SER A 2 13.75 13.85 -2.43
C SER A 2 12.36 13.27 -2.74
N PHE A 3 12.23 11.95 -2.61
CA PHE A 3 10.94 11.26 -2.80
C PHE A 3 10.13 11.33 -1.51
N ARG A 4 9.83 12.56 -1.09
CA ARG A 4 9.05 12.75 0.11
C ARG A 4 7.60 12.37 -0.15
N LEU A 5 7.02 11.61 0.77
CA LEU A 5 5.62 11.24 0.67
C LEU A 5 4.77 12.44 1.05
N THR A 6 4.11 13.04 0.07
CA THR A 6 3.23 14.19 0.32
C THR A 6 1.93 13.72 0.99
N ARG A 7 1.24 14.66 1.63
CA ARG A 7 -0.04 14.37 2.27
C ARG A 7 -1.06 13.83 1.25
N GLU A 8 -1.10 14.43 0.06
CA GLU A 8 -2.02 14.01 -0.98
C GLU A 8 -1.71 12.61 -1.50
N ALA A 9 -0.42 12.22 -1.53
CA ALA A 9 -0.03 10.92 -2.05
C ALA A 9 -0.32 9.78 -1.08
N ARG A 10 -0.29 10.04 0.25
CA ARG A 10 -0.42 8.96 1.23
C ARG A 10 -1.82 8.77 1.79
N ILE A 11 -2.77 9.66 1.47
CA ILE A 11 -4.14 9.58 2.02
C ILE A 11 -5.13 9.51 0.89
N LEU A 12 -5.80 8.35 0.77
CA LEU A 12 -6.95 8.22 -0.09
C LEU A 12 -8.18 8.75 0.62
N LYS A 13 -9.01 9.48 -0.08
CA LYS A 13 -10.30 9.94 0.44
C LYS A 13 -11.28 8.78 0.47
N ALA A 14 -12.35 8.92 1.26
CA ALA A 14 -13.32 7.84 1.44
C ALA A 14 -13.89 7.32 0.11
N HIS A 15 -14.24 8.20 -0.81
CA HIS A 15 -14.77 7.79 -2.10
C HIS A 15 -13.72 7.08 -2.98
N GLU A 16 -12.45 7.42 -2.79
CA GLU A 16 -11.36 6.77 -3.50
C GLU A 16 -11.15 5.34 -3.01
N TYR A 17 -11.26 5.11 -1.70
CA TYR A 17 -11.24 3.75 -1.15
C TYR A 17 -12.33 2.88 -1.78
N THR A 18 -13.55 3.41 -1.82
CA THR A 18 -14.69 2.68 -2.40
C THR A 18 -14.43 2.36 -3.86
N HIS A 19 -13.92 3.31 -4.62
CA HIS A 19 -13.60 3.14 -6.02
C HIS A 19 -12.59 2.01 -6.23
N VAL A 20 -11.51 2.00 -5.44
CA VAL A 20 -10.47 0.98 -5.54
C VAL A 20 -11.02 -0.40 -5.15
N PHE A 21 -11.80 -0.48 -4.06
CA PHE A 21 -12.37 -1.76 -3.61
C PHE A 21 -13.34 -2.35 -4.62
N LYS A 22 -14.05 -1.54 -5.38
CA LYS A 22 -15.11 -1.99 -6.29
C LYS A 22 -14.63 -2.54 -7.63
N GLY A 23 -13.41 -2.69 -7.88
CA GLY A 23 -12.99 -3.24 -9.17
C GLY A 23 -11.51 -3.19 -9.36
N GLY A 24 -10.78 -2.99 -8.26
CA GLY A 24 -9.34 -2.97 -8.30
C GLY A 24 -8.74 -4.33 -8.54
N LYS A 25 -7.55 -4.35 -9.10
CA LYS A 25 -6.75 -5.55 -9.19
C LYS A 25 -6.21 -5.89 -7.81
N ARG A 26 -6.18 -7.17 -7.49
CA ARG A 26 -5.74 -7.66 -6.19
C ARG A 26 -4.48 -8.49 -6.32
N ALA A 27 -3.59 -8.33 -5.35
CA ALA A 27 -2.43 -9.19 -5.22
C ALA A 27 -2.21 -9.50 -3.74
N LYS A 28 -1.78 -10.72 -3.46
CA LYS A 28 -1.57 -11.20 -2.10
C LYS A 28 -0.19 -11.82 -1.97
N GLY A 29 0.46 -11.51 -0.86
CA GLY A 29 1.68 -12.19 -0.45
C GLY A 29 1.49 -12.84 0.91
N LYS A 30 2.59 -13.16 1.55
CA LYS A 30 2.56 -13.76 2.88
C LYS A 30 2.14 -12.76 3.95
N TYR A 31 2.62 -11.53 3.85
CA TYR A 31 2.39 -10.50 4.87
C TYR A 31 1.43 -9.41 4.43
N TRP A 32 1.26 -9.22 3.13
CA TRP A 32 0.50 -8.11 2.58
C TRP A 32 -0.58 -8.58 1.63
N GLN A 33 -1.60 -7.78 1.54
CA GLN A 33 -2.59 -7.84 0.46
C GLN A 33 -2.78 -6.42 -0.04
N ILE A 34 -2.83 -6.24 -1.35
CA ILE A 34 -3.08 -4.92 -1.91
C ILE A 34 -4.19 -5.00 -2.96
N ILE A 35 -4.90 -3.88 -3.07
CA ILE A 35 -5.90 -3.68 -4.13
C ILE A 35 -5.52 -2.39 -4.81
N ALA A 36 -5.48 -2.38 -6.14
CA ALA A 36 -5.09 -1.19 -6.87
C ALA A 36 -5.99 -0.99 -8.09
N LYS A 37 -6.26 0.26 -8.41
CA LYS A 37 -7.07 0.65 -9.56
C LYS A 37 -6.56 1.97 -10.10
N PRO A 38 -6.56 2.17 -11.43
CA PRO A 38 -6.23 3.48 -11.99
C PRO A 38 -7.18 4.55 -11.46
N ILE A 39 -6.62 5.71 -11.16
CA ILE A 39 -7.40 6.85 -10.67
C ILE A 39 -7.12 8.07 -11.55
N GLN A 40 -8.05 9.03 -11.53
CA GLN A 40 -7.92 10.27 -12.30
C GLN A 40 -7.16 11.31 -11.50
N GLU A 41 -5.91 11.03 -11.21
CA GLU A 41 -5.02 11.91 -10.46
C GLU A 41 -3.68 11.99 -11.17
N SER A 42 -2.93 13.03 -10.90
CA SER A 42 -1.63 13.26 -11.55
C SER A 42 -0.50 12.43 -10.94
N ARG A 43 -0.76 11.72 -9.86
CA ARG A 43 0.25 10.91 -9.14
C ARG A 43 -0.41 9.74 -8.43
N PRO A 44 0.36 8.70 -8.09
CA PRO A 44 -0.20 7.58 -7.34
C PRO A 44 -0.62 7.99 -5.93
N ARG A 45 -1.61 7.29 -5.39
CA ARG A 45 -2.15 7.52 -4.06
C ARG A 45 -2.09 6.26 -3.23
N LEU A 46 -1.84 6.41 -1.94
CA LEU A 46 -1.72 5.29 -1.00
C LEU A 46 -2.77 5.39 0.10
N GLY A 47 -3.49 4.30 0.34
CA GLY A 47 -4.34 4.13 1.49
C GLY A 47 -3.86 2.94 2.32
N LEU A 48 -3.93 3.07 3.63
CA LEU A 48 -3.53 2.01 4.54
C LEU A 48 -4.74 1.51 5.32
N ALA A 49 -4.98 0.20 5.26
CA ALA A 49 -6.07 -0.45 5.98
C ALA A 49 -5.50 -1.59 6.80
N ILE A 50 -4.74 -1.25 7.84
CA ILE A 50 -4.10 -2.24 8.71
C ILE A 50 -5.06 -2.54 9.86
N SER A 51 -5.73 -3.67 9.78
CA SER A 51 -6.81 -4.05 10.68
C SER A 51 -6.32 -4.49 12.05
N LYS A 52 -7.04 -4.10 13.10
CA LYS A 52 -6.82 -4.59 14.45
C LYS A 52 -7.13 -6.09 14.57
N LYS A 53 -8.00 -6.60 13.72
CA LYS A 53 -8.32 -8.04 13.71
C LYS A 53 -7.13 -8.87 13.22
N VAL A 54 -6.35 -8.32 12.29
CA VAL A 54 -5.19 -9.02 11.74
C VAL A 54 -3.96 -8.76 12.59
N ALA A 55 -3.62 -7.50 12.84
CA ALA A 55 -2.47 -7.12 13.67
C ALA A 55 -2.99 -6.49 14.96
N ARG A 56 -3.08 -7.31 16.03
CA ARG A 56 -3.73 -6.91 17.28
C ARG A 56 -2.93 -5.88 18.07
N LEU A 57 -1.61 -5.95 18.02
CA LEU A 57 -0.75 -5.03 18.75
C LEU A 57 -0.54 -3.74 17.97
N ALA A 58 -0.67 -2.61 18.67
CA ALA A 58 -0.48 -1.30 18.04
C ALA A 58 0.94 -1.15 17.46
N VAL A 59 1.94 -1.68 18.15
CA VAL A 59 3.32 -1.61 17.69
C VAL A 59 3.50 -2.34 16.35
N ASP A 60 2.83 -3.46 16.17
CA ASP A 60 2.88 -4.24 14.93
C ASP A 60 2.17 -3.50 13.80
N ARG A 61 0.99 -2.93 14.09
CA ARG A 61 0.27 -2.13 13.08
C ARG A 61 1.10 -0.93 12.64
N ASN A 62 1.73 -0.25 13.58
CA ASN A 62 2.57 0.91 13.26
C ASN A 62 3.76 0.52 12.40
N ARG A 63 4.34 -0.64 12.65
CA ARG A 63 5.45 -1.15 11.85
C ARG A 63 5.01 -1.46 10.42
N PHE A 64 3.88 -2.13 10.25
CA PHE A 64 3.31 -2.37 8.91
C PHE A 64 3.09 -1.04 8.17
N LYS A 65 2.49 -0.07 8.85
CA LYS A 65 2.21 1.24 8.25
C LYS A 65 3.50 1.95 7.83
N ARG A 66 4.52 1.91 8.69
CA ARG A 66 5.79 2.56 8.39
C ARG A 66 6.45 1.93 7.17
N VAL A 67 6.52 0.61 7.12
CA VAL A 67 7.13 -0.08 5.99
C VAL A 67 6.34 0.19 4.71
N ALA A 68 5.02 0.20 4.78
CA ALA A 68 4.18 0.50 3.62
C ALA A 68 4.45 1.91 3.08
N ARG A 69 4.52 2.91 3.95
CA ARG A 69 4.80 4.29 3.55
C ARG A 69 6.19 4.41 2.92
N GLU A 70 7.21 3.80 3.55
CA GLU A 70 8.58 3.85 3.06
C GLU A 70 8.71 3.16 1.69
N THR A 71 8.11 2.00 1.54
CA THR A 71 8.14 1.26 0.27
C THR A 71 7.44 2.05 -0.83
N PHE A 72 6.27 2.61 -0.53
CA PHE A 72 5.53 3.42 -1.49
C PHE A 72 6.31 4.68 -1.86
N ARG A 73 6.92 5.35 -0.87
CA ARG A 73 7.70 6.55 -1.11
C ARG A 73 8.83 6.30 -2.12
N VAL A 74 9.52 5.19 -1.97
CA VAL A 74 10.63 4.83 -2.87
C VAL A 74 10.11 4.45 -4.25
N ALA A 75 8.98 3.73 -4.30
CA ALA A 75 8.45 3.19 -5.56
C ALA A 75 7.61 4.18 -6.35
N GLN A 76 7.12 5.25 -5.73
CA GLN A 76 6.10 6.12 -6.34
C GLN A 76 6.53 6.73 -7.69
N ALA A 77 7.81 6.97 -7.87
CA ALA A 77 8.32 7.54 -9.12
C ALA A 77 8.17 6.57 -10.30
N GLN A 78 8.07 5.28 -10.02
CA GLN A 78 7.92 4.23 -11.03
C GLN A 78 6.49 3.73 -11.16
N LEU A 79 5.58 4.25 -10.32
CA LEU A 79 4.18 3.85 -10.35
C LEU A 79 3.39 4.87 -11.14
N ASP A 80 2.42 4.36 -11.90
CA ASP A 80 1.50 5.21 -12.65
C ASP A 80 0.43 5.79 -11.72
N ASN A 81 -0.56 6.46 -12.31
CA ASN A 81 -1.65 7.11 -11.57
C ASN A 81 -2.64 6.09 -11.04
N TRP A 82 -2.20 5.30 -10.07
CA TRP A 82 -3.00 4.26 -9.44
C TRP A 82 -3.30 4.61 -8.00
N GLY A 83 -4.48 4.22 -7.53
CA GLY A 83 -4.79 4.23 -6.11
C GLY A 83 -4.50 2.85 -5.54
N PHE A 84 -3.77 2.79 -4.45
CA PHE A 84 -3.40 1.54 -3.78
C PHE A 84 -3.99 1.51 -2.38
N VAL A 85 -4.64 0.39 -2.02
CA VAL A 85 -5.03 0.13 -0.64
C VAL A 85 -4.20 -1.05 -0.16
N VAL A 86 -3.42 -0.82 0.88
CA VAL A 86 -2.48 -1.80 1.42
C VAL A 86 -3.02 -2.33 2.74
N MET A 87 -3.10 -3.65 2.86
CA MET A 87 -3.62 -4.35 4.03
C MET A 87 -2.60 -5.36 4.52
N ALA A 88 -2.58 -5.60 5.84
CA ALA A 88 -1.77 -6.65 6.41
C ALA A 88 -2.53 -7.97 6.37
N ARG A 89 -1.82 -9.09 6.13
CA ARG A 89 -2.39 -10.43 6.12
C ARG A 89 -1.89 -11.29 7.27
N ASN A 90 -0.86 -10.85 7.97
CA ASN A 90 -0.27 -11.63 9.04
C ASN A 90 -0.36 -10.86 10.35
N ALA A 91 -0.52 -11.58 11.45
CA ALA A 91 -0.65 -10.98 12.78
C ALA A 91 0.61 -10.22 13.19
N LYS A 92 1.77 -10.71 12.77
CA LYS A 92 3.05 -10.11 13.13
C LYS A 92 3.87 -9.81 11.88
N PRO A 93 4.52 -8.64 11.85
CA PRO A 93 5.39 -8.33 10.72
C PRO A 93 6.69 -9.14 10.78
N ALA A 94 7.25 -9.41 9.62
CA ALA A 94 8.58 -9.94 9.49
C ALA A 94 9.59 -8.80 9.64
N LYS A 95 10.86 -9.08 9.39
CA LYS A 95 11.89 -8.04 9.33
C LYS A 95 11.57 -7.07 8.20
N SER A 96 11.89 -5.80 8.40
CA SER A 96 11.54 -4.74 7.46
C SER A 96 12.01 -5.00 6.03
N PRO A 97 13.23 -5.53 5.77
CA PRO A 97 13.62 -5.84 4.39
C PRO A 97 12.72 -6.87 3.71
N GLU A 98 12.26 -7.89 4.44
CA GLU A 98 11.35 -8.90 3.88
C GLU A 98 9.99 -8.30 3.56
N LEU A 99 9.46 -7.48 4.47
CA LEU A 99 8.18 -6.80 4.25
C LEU A 99 8.24 -5.89 3.05
N SER A 100 9.31 -5.11 2.95
CA SER A 100 9.49 -4.16 1.85
C SER A 100 9.63 -4.85 0.51
N ALA A 101 10.41 -5.92 0.45
CA ALA A 101 10.62 -6.68 -0.79
C ALA A 101 9.32 -7.30 -1.29
N GLU A 102 8.54 -7.90 -0.40
CA GLU A 102 7.24 -8.48 -0.78
C GLU A 102 6.28 -7.40 -1.29
N LEU A 103 6.18 -6.29 -0.56
CA LEU A 103 5.26 -5.22 -0.92
C LEU A 103 5.64 -4.58 -2.26
N LEU A 104 6.92 -4.38 -2.51
CA LEU A 104 7.39 -3.85 -3.77
C LEU A 104 7.01 -4.77 -4.94
N ASN A 105 7.16 -6.08 -4.76
CA ASN A 105 6.72 -7.06 -5.76
C ASN A 105 5.21 -6.96 -6.02
N LEU A 106 4.42 -6.79 -4.97
CA LEU A 106 2.96 -6.69 -5.12
C LEU A 106 2.57 -5.41 -5.87
N PHE A 107 3.24 -4.30 -5.60
CA PHE A 107 3.01 -3.07 -6.37
C PHE A 107 3.27 -3.30 -7.86
N LYS A 108 4.35 -3.99 -8.19
CA LYS A 108 4.68 -4.28 -9.58
C LYS A 108 3.66 -5.23 -10.23
N GLN A 109 3.17 -6.22 -9.47
CA GLN A 109 2.19 -7.17 -9.98
C GLN A 109 0.87 -6.49 -10.34
N VAL A 110 0.35 -5.63 -9.46
CA VAL A 110 -0.96 -5.03 -9.69
C VAL A 110 -0.94 -3.97 -10.77
N THR A 111 0.20 -3.35 -11.04
CA THR A 111 0.32 -2.33 -12.09
C THR A 111 0.78 -2.91 -13.42
N LYS A 112 1.09 -4.19 -13.46
CA LYS A 112 1.50 -4.86 -14.68
C LYS A 112 0.28 -5.14 -15.57
N ASN A 113 0.37 -4.73 -16.80
CA ASN A 113 -0.71 -4.96 -17.78
C ASN A 113 -0.63 -6.36 -18.39
#